data_b766fb8bb5b85d7aaaa666016b8586b7
#
_entry.id   b766fb8bb5b85d7aaaa666016b8586b7
#
_cell.length_a   1.000
_cell.length_b   1.000
_cell.length_c   1.000
_cell.angle_alpha   90.00
_cell.angle_beta   90.00
_cell.angle_gamma   90.00
#
_symmetry.space_group_name_H-M   'P 1'
#
loop_
_entity.id
_entity.type
_entity.pdbx_description
1 polymer ?
#
loop_
_entity_poly.entity_id
_entity_poly.type
_entity_poly.pdbx_seq_one_letter_code
_entity_poly.pdbx_strand_id
1 'polypeptide(L)'
;MKIVLIDTAVPINSRNKKILESLKKHFPHYELHLISWLRGGAVVIPEDTEKWVSHFYIKAAPLGRRIAKLQNIFGFARYVNHIIRKISPDLIIASHWDTLLCVSERNIKNKILVYENLDMPDIPGLVGRLVRIAERRKAKKAKIMICASRFFVEQYPDNINKAILENKSALFFQNEIYSVNNPLRVSFVGSIRYFPILKNLIIALKNDPRFSLAFHGSGEALEALKTFSIGCKNVSFTGNYQYEDVLNFYKQTDVIWAAYPNKSANVKYAISNKYHESLLTGVPCVYSENTCLGEYVADNGLGFTVNPYDVASIKSLFESLHSNKNLLLSAHVSLLEHNKKETSWDDDFVAIYKAILQ
;
A
#
# COMPACT_ATOMS: atom_id res chain seq x y z
N MET A 1 -1.90 25.03 16.08
CA MET A 1 -2.37 24.70 14.72
C MET A 1 -3.23 23.44 14.80
N LYS A 2 -4.37 23.43 14.11
CA LYS A 2 -5.27 22.28 14.04
C LYS A 2 -5.11 21.59 12.69
N ILE A 3 -4.90 20.28 12.71
CA ILE A 3 -4.70 19.45 11.52
C ILE A 3 -5.83 18.43 11.44
N VAL A 4 -6.49 18.35 10.29
CA VAL A 4 -7.50 17.32 10.02
C VAL A 4 -7.01 16.39 8.92
N LEU A 5 -6.95 15.08 9.21
CA LEU A 5 -6.75 14.03 8.22
C LEU A 5 -8.11 13.37 7.89
N ILE A 6 -8.37 13.12 6.62
CA ILE A 6 -9.62 12.51 6.14
C ILE A 6 -9.29 11.15 5.51
N ASP A 7 -9.92 10.08 6.02
CA ASP A 7 -9.81 8.71 5.52
C ASP A 7 -11.21 8.14 5.22
N THR A 8 -11.32 7.25 4.25
CA THR A 8 -12.58 6.53 3.96
C THR A 8 -12.66 5.13 4.58
N ALA A 9 -11.77 4.78 5.50
CA ALA A 9 -11.67 3.46 6.10
C ALA A 9 -11.69 3.50 7.64
N VAL A 10 -12.31 2.47 8.23
CA VAL A 10 -12.16 2.08 9.64
C VAL A 10 -11.99 0.56 9.65
N PRO A 11 -10.93 0.00 10.26
CA PRO A 11 -9.83 0.73 10.89
C PRO A 11 -9.09 1.64 9.92
N ILE A 12 -8.43 2.67 10.44
CA ILE A 12 -7.66 3.64 9.65
C ILE A 12 -6.63 2.92 8.77
N ASN A 13 -6.42 3.40 7.56
CA ASN A 13 -5.36 2.91 6.69
C ASN A 13 -3.99 3.02 7.39
N SER A 14 -3.15 1.99 7.29
CA SER A 14 -1.86 1.91 7.98
C SER A 14 -0.94 3.10 7.67
N ARG A 15 -0.93 3.60 6.43
CA ARG A 15 -0.19 4.80 6.06
C ARG A 15 -0.74 6.05 6.77
N ASN A 16 -2.06 6.21 6.83
CA ASN A 16 -2.69 7.36 7.48
C ASN A 16 -2.45 7.34 9.00
N LYS A 17 -2.47 6.15 9.62
CA LYS A 17 -2.07 5.97 11.02
C LYS A 17 -0.63 6.44 11.22
N LYS A 18 0.29 5.99 10.37
CA LYS A 18 1.70 6.37 10.41
C LYS A 18 1.91 7.88 10.22
N ILE A 19 1.15 8.53 9.33
CA ILE A 19 1.18 9.99 9.16
C ILE A 19 0.77 10.70 10.47
N LEU A 20 -0.35 10.28 11.10
CA LEU A 20 -0.80 10.88 12.36
C LEU A 20 0.19 10.65 13.50
N GLU A 21 0.76 9.45 13.60
CA GLU A 21 1.80 9.12 14.58
C GLU A 21 3.07 9.94 14.36
N SER A 22 3.51 10.11 13.11
CA SER A 22 4.66 10.95 12.75
C SER A 22 4.39 12.44 13.04
N LEU A 23 3.18 12.93 12.75
CA LEU A 23 2.76 14.29 13.13
C LEU A 23 2.82 14.46 14.66
N LYS A 24 2.30 13.52 15.42
CA LYS A 24 2.34 13.58 16.89
C LYS A 24 3.74 13.51 17.44
N LYS A 25 4.62 12.70 16.86
CA LYS A 25 6.03 12.53 17.25
C LYS A 25 6.85 13.80 17.00
N HIS A 26 6.74 14.35 15.78
CA HIS A 26 7.63 15.43 15.33
C HIS A 26 7.05 16.84 15.53
N PHE A 27 5.71 16.95 15.69
CA PHE A 27 4.97 18.20 15.86
C PHE A 27 3.96 18.10 17.01
N PRO A 28 4.38 17.79 18.26
CA PRO A 28 3.50 17.42 19.39
C PRO A 28 2.54 18.53 19.83
N HIS A 29 2.80 19.79 19.47
CA HIS A 29 1.97 20.94 19.84
C HIS A 29 0.74 21.13 18.94
N TYR A 30 0.57 20.33 17.91
CA TYR A 30 -0.58 20.44 17.02
C TYR A 30 -1.73 19.57 17.49
N GLU A 31 -2.94 20.10 17.37
CA GLU A 31 -4.17 19.38 17.64
C GLU A 31 -4.53 18.55 16.41
N LEU A 32 -4.58 17.24 16.56
CA LEU A 32 -4.82 16.31 15.46
C LEU A 32 -6.26 15.80 15.48
N HIS A 33 -6.93 15.82 14.33
CA HIS A 33 -8.25 15.26 14.12
C HIS A 33 -8.24 14.28 12.97
N LEU A 34 -9.02 13.20 13.12
CA LEU A 34 -9.26 12.20 12.09
C LEU A 34 -10.74 12.19 11.73
N ILE A 35 -11.08 12.34 10.46
CA ILE A 35 -12.45 12.11 9.96
C ILE A 35 -12.43 10.80 9.18
N SER A 36 -13.22 9.83 9.62
CA SER A 36 -13.27 8.50 9.01
C SER A 36 -14.68 8.05 8.69
N TRP A 37 -14.79 7.13 7.72
CA TRP A 37 -16.06 6.50 7.34
C TRP A 37 -16.13 5.06 7.87
N LEU A 38 -16.98 4.84 8.88
CA LEU A 38 -17.30 3.53 9.43
C LEU A 38 -18.32 2.82 8.52
N ARG A 39 -17.83 1.87 7.71
CA ARG A 39 -18.63 1.19 6.68
C ARG A 39 -19.19 -0.17 7.12
N GLY A 40 -18.66 -0.77 8.17
CA GLY A 40 -19.08 -2.08 8.69
C GLY A 40 -20.28 -1.99 9.61
N GLY A 41 -21.04 -3.11 9.73
CA GLY A 41 -22.22 -3.19 10.62
C GLY A 41 -21.91 -3.35 12.11
N ALA A 42 -20.70 -3.75 12.49
CA ALA A 42 -20.27 -3.86 13.87
C ALA A 42 -19.46 -2.62 14.26
N VAL A 43 -19.95 -1.85 15.21
CA VAL A 43 -19.29 -0.64 15.70
C VAL A 43 -18.25 -1.06 16.74
N VAL A 44 -17.07 -1.46 16.30
CA VAL A 44 -15.89 -1.43 17.15
C VAL A 44 -15.22 -0.08 16.88
N ILE A 45 -15.50 0.90 17.74
CA ILE A 45 -14.78 2.18 17.72
C ILE A 45 -13.37 1.88 18.24
N PRO A 46 -12.31 2.12 17.46
CA PRO A 46 -10.95 1.91 17.94
C PRO A 46 -10.68 2.77 19.17
N GLU A 47 -10.12 2.18 20.23
CA GLU A 47 -9.82 2.85 21.50
C GLU A 47 -8.66 3.85 21.46
N ASP A 48 -8.03 4.08 20.32
CA ASP A 48 -6.85 4.95 20.13
C ASP A 48 -7.18 6.45 20.22
N THR A 49 -7.88 6.85 21.27
CA THR A 49 -8.42 8.22 21.43
C THR A 49 -7.47 9.21 22.10
N GLU A 50 -6.32 8.79 22.61
CA GLU A 50 -5.39 9.69 23.31
C GLU A 50 -4.47 10.50 22.37
N LYS A 51 -4.26 10.04 21.15
CA LYS A 51 -3.31 10.66 20.20
C LYS A 51 -3.95 11.71 19.31
N TRP A 52 -5.23 11.53 18.95
CA TRP A 52 -6.02 12.42 18.09
C TRP A 52 -7.51 12.30 18.36
N VAL A 53 -8.28 13.33 17.96
CA VAL A 53 -9.75 13.34 18.09
C VAL A 53 -10.38 12.71 16.85
N SER A 54 -11.12 11.61 17.01
CA SER A 54 -11.78 10.90 15.92
C SER A 54 -13.23 11.33 15.71
N HIS A 55 -13.62 11.50 14.43
CA HIS A 55 -14.96 11.83 13.98
C HIS A 55 -15.44 10.79 12.97
N PHE A 56 -16.52 10.07 13.29
CA PHE A 56 -16.97 8.95 12.47
C PHE A 56 -18.27 9.28 11.71
N TYR A 57 -18.24 9.11 10.39
CA TYR A 57 -19.45 9.01 9.58
C TYR A 57 -19.88 7.53 9.55
N ILE A 58 -21.07 7.25 10.11
CA ILE A 58 -21.58 5.89 10.26
C ILE A 58 -22.62 5.64 9.18
N LYS A 59 -22.26 4.87 8.15
CA LYS A 59 -23.18 4.46 7.08
C LYS A 59 -22.68 3.17 6.42
N ALA A 60 -23.52 2.15 6.39
CA ALA A 60 -23.17 0.87 5.79
C ALA A 60 -22.80 1.01 4.30
N ALA A 61 -21.57 0.63 3.97
CA ALA A 61 -21.07 0.53 2.61
C ALA A 61 -19.96 -0.54 2.58
N PRO A 62 -20.32 -1.84 2.58
CA PRO A 62 -19.35 -2.93 2.70
C PRO A 62 -18.19 -2.79 1.71
N LEU A 63 -16.99 -3.13 2.18
CA LEU A 63 -15.78 -3.14 1.35
C LEU A 63 -16.01 -4.02 0.11
N GLY A 64 -15.49 -3.59 -1.05
CA GLY A 64 -15.70 -4.27 -2.33
C GLY A 64 -17.01 -3.87 -3.07
N ARG A 65 -18.02 -3.32 -2.42
CA ARG A 65 -19.25 -2.86 -3.07
C ARG A 65 -19.14 -1.41 -3.54
N ARG A 66 -18.59 -1.20 -4.74
CA ARG A 66 -18.36 0.14 -5.35
C ARG A 66 -19.62 0.98 -5.47
N ILE A 67 -20.78 0.37 -5.81
CA ILE A 67 -22.07 1.07 -5.96
C ILE A 67 -22.55 1.62 -4.62
N ALA A 68 -22.49 0.83 -3.53
CA ALA A 68 -22.89 1.30 -2.21
C ALA A 68 -21.99 2.44 -1.71
N LYS A 69 -20.69 2.42 -2.06
CA LYS A 69 -19.78 3.55 -1.80
C LYS A 69 -20.20 4.81 -2.56
N LEU A 70 -20.50 4.70 -3.86
CA LEU A 70 -20.92 5.83 -4.69
C LEU A 70 -22.23 6.48 -4.20
N GLN A 71 -23.21 5.66 -3.80
CA GLN A 71 -24.49 6.18 -3.27
C GLN A 71 -24.32 6.98 -1.96
N ASN A 72 -23.35 6.59 -1.13
CA ASN A 72 -23.15 7.21 0.19
C ASN A 72 -22.04 8.27 0.22
N ILE A 73 -21.25 8.43 -0.85
CA ILE A 73 -20.13 9.39 -0.89
C ILE A 73 -20.58 10.84 -0.69
N PHE A 74 -21.76 11.21 -1.20
CA PHE A 74 -22.31 12.55 -1.01
C PHE A 74 -22.67 12.83 0.46
N GLY A 75 -23.19 11.82 1.18
CA GLY A 75 -23.45 11.91 2.62
C GLY A 75 -22.13 12.10 3.39
N PHE A 76 -21.11 11.31 3.05
CA PHE A 76 -19.79 11.46 3.63
C PHE A 76 -19.19 12.85 3.33
N ALA A 77 -19.30 13.34 2.12
CA ALA A 77 -18.81 14.67 1.75
C ALA A 77 -19.53 15.79 2.56
N ARG A 78 -20.85 15.67 2.76
CA ARG A 78 -21.59 16.63 3.62
C ARG A 78 -21.09 16.58 5.06
N TYR A 79 -20.86 15.39 5.61
CA TYR A 79 -20.34 15.19 6.95
C TYR A 79 -18.94 15.78 7.10
N VAL A 80 -18.00 15.43 6.20
CA VAL A 80 -16.64 15.99 6.14
C VAL A 80 -16.69 17.51 6.18
N ASN A 81 -17.49 18.14 5.31
CA ASN A 81 -17.56 19.58 5.23
C ASN A 81 -18.22 20.22 6.46
N HIS A 82 -19.14 19.52 7.13
CA HIS A 82 -19.71 19.96 8.40
C HIS A 82 -18.65 19.97 9.51
N ILE A 83 -17.92 18.86 9.66
CA ILE A 83 -16.86 18.71 10.68
C ILE A 83 -15.72 19.71 10.44
N ILE A 84 -15.26 19.90 9.20
CA ILE A 84 -14.24 20.91 8.86
C ILE A 84 -14.68 22.32 9.29
N ARG A 85 -15.94 22.69 9.09
CA ARG A 85 -16.45 24.00 9.56
C ARG A 85 -16.47 24.11 11.07
N LYS A 86 -16.83 23.02 11.78
CA LYS A 86 -16.88 22.98 13.25
C LYS A 86 -15.49 23.09 13.87
N ILE A 87 -14.51 22.36 13.34
CA ILE A 87 -13.12 22.32 13.84
C ILE A 87 -12.39 23.61 13.42
N SER A 88 -12.69 24.13 12.22
CA SER A 88 -11.95 25.22 11.57
C SER A 88 -10.43 24.97 11.53
N PRO A 89 -9.97 23.87 10.89
CA PRO A 89 -8.56 23.50 10.88
C PRO A 89 -7.74 24.48 10.06
N ASP A 90 -6.45 24.57 10.37
CA ASP A 90 -5.47 25.32 9.60
C ASP A 90 -4.96 24.51 8.40
N LEU A 91 -4.84 23.18 8.59
CA LEU A 91 -4.36 22.25 7.58
C LEU A 91 -5.33 21.07 7.42
N ILE A 92 -5.63 20.71 6.17
CA ILE A 92 -6.47 19.59 5.77
C ILE A 92 -5.62 18.64 4.96
N ILE A 93 -5.50 17.39 5.43
CA ILE A 93 -4.87 16.28 4.70
C ILE A 93 -5.98 15.41 4.10
N ALA A 94 -6.14 15.47 2.80
CA ALA A 94 -7.06 14.61 2.08
C ALA A 94 -6.30 13.36 1.60
N SER A 95 -6.57 12.23 2.25
CA SER A 95 -5.92 10.97 1.93
C SER A 95 -6.72 10.20 0.90
N HIS A 96 -6.14 10.00 -0.27
CA HIS A 96 -6.77 9.39 -1.42
C HIS A 96 -7.66 10.35 -2.24
N TRP A 97 -7.83 10.07 -3.54
CA TRP A 97 -8.57 10.93 -4.47
C TRP A 97 -10.05 11.16 -4.10
N ASP A 98 -10.70 10.19 -3.50
CA ASP A 98 -12.11 10.30 -3.12
C ASP A 98 -12.33 11.25 -1.93
N THR A 99 -11.43 11.25 -0.95
CA THR A 99 -11.48 12.23 0.16
C THR A 99 -11.15 13.63 -0.34
N LEU A 100 -10.18 13.76 -1.26
CA LEU A 100 -9.88 15.02 -1.91
C LEU A 100 -11.14 15.60 -2.56
N LEU A 101 -11.89 14.79 -3.32
CA LEU A 101 -13.13 15.22 -3.97
C LEU A 101 -14.26 15.55 -2.98
N CYS A 102 -14.26 14.98 -1.78
CA CYS A 102 -15.24 15.27 -0.74
C CYS A 102 -15.08 16.65 -0.10
N VAL A 103 -13.88 17.24 -0.05
CA VAL A 103 -13.67 18.56 0.56
C VAL A 103 -14.20 19.66 -0.36
N SER A 104 -15.08 20.53 0.10
CA SER A 104 -15.61 21.63 -0.70
C SER A 104 -14.57 22.74 -0.89
N GLU A 105 -14.66 23.47 -2.01
CA GLU A 105 -13.77 24.60 -2.29
C GLU A 105 -13.88 25.72 -1.26
N ARG A 106 -15.09 25.95 -0.74
CA ARG A 106 -15.34 26.93 0.33
C ARG A 106 -14.52 26.60 1.60
N ASN A 107 -14.35 25.32 1.90
CA ASN A 107 -13.62 24.88 3.09
C ASN A 107 -12.10 24.83 2.89
N ILE A 108 -11.62 24.94 1.66
CA ILE A 108 -10.18 25.03 1.33
C ILE A 108 -9.70 26.49 1.40
N LYS A 109 -10.62 27.45 1.19
CA LYS A 109 -10.26 28.88 1.15
C LYS A 109 -9.58 29.29 2.47
N ASN A 110 -8.40 29.91 2.38
CA ASN A 110 -7.56 30.33 3.51
C ASN A 110 -7.08 29.19 4.43
N LYS A 111 -6.96 27.97 3.89
CA LYS A 111 -6.43 26.80 4.61
C LYS A 111 -5.38 26.11 3.78
N ILE A 112 -4.46 25.43 4.44
CA ILE A 112 -3.49 24.59 3.77
C ILE A 112 -4.18 23.26 3.41
N LEU A 113 -4.23 22.94 2.13
CA LEU A 113 -4.67 21.63 1.65
C LEU A 113 -3.44 20.82 1.25
N VAL A 114 -3.29 19.63 1.82
CA VAL A 114 -2.35 18.58 1.42
C VAL A 114 -3.15 17.45 0.79
N TYR A 115 -2.72 16.99 -0.36
CA TYR A 115 -3.29 15.82 -1.01
C TYR A 115 -2.34 14.64 -0.91
N GLU A 116 -2.68 13.64 -0.10
CA GLU A 116 -1.97 12.35 -0.04
C GLU A 116 -2.49 11.44 -1.16
N ASN A 117 -1.70 11.32 -2.22
CA ASN A 117 -2.01 10.47 -3.36
C ASN A 117 -1.50 9.04 -3.11
N LEU A 118 -2.38 8.19 -2.57
CA LEU A 118 -2.08 6.79 -2.26
C LEU A 118 -2.23 5.89 -3.47
N ASP A 119 -3.24 6.17 -4.28
CA ASP A 119 -3.64 5.43 -5.47
C ASP A 119 -4.23 6.38 -6.50
N MET A 120 -4.01 6.10 -7.77
CA MET A 120 -4.67 6.82 -8.84
C MET A 120 -6.13 6.36 -9.02
N PRO A 121 -7.05 7.24 -9.47
CA PRO A 121 -8.40 6.82 -9.83
C PRO A 121 -8.39 5.76 -10.93
N ASP A 122 -8.69 4.50 -10.57
CA ASP A 122 -8.76 3.37 -11.50
C ASP A 122 -10.24 2.98 -11.76
N ILE A 123 -10.95 3.91 -12.38
CA ILE A 123 -12.34 3.74 -12.81
C ILE A 123 -12.36 3.72 -14.33
N PRO A 124 -12.91 2.66 -14.98
CA PRO A 124 -12.93 2.57 -16.43
C PRO A 124 -13.94 3.54 -17.06
N GLY A 125 -13.74 3.81 -18.35
CA GLY A 125 -14.67 4.54 -19.19
C GLY A 125 -14.77 6.05 -18.92
N LEU A 126 -15.88 6.64 -19.37
CA LEU A 126 -16.11 8.09 -19.32
C LEU A 126 -16.15 8.63 -17.88
N VAL A 127 -16.77 7.89 -16.96
CA VAL A 127 -16.84 8.27 -15.54
C VAL A 127 -15.45 8.38 -14.95
N GLY A 128 -14.57 7.42 -15.19
CA GLY A 128 -13.18 7.46 -14.73
C GLY A 128 -12.39 8.65 -15.31
N ARG A 129 -12.65 8.99 -16.58
CA ARG A 129 -12.03 10.19 -17.21
C ARG A 129 -12.48 11.47 -16.50
N LEU A 130 -13.79 11.61 -16.20
CA LEU A 130 -14.31 12.77 -15.48
C LEU A 130 -13.77 12.86 -14.05
N VAL A 131 -13.68 11.74 -13.34
CA VAL A 131 -13.10 11.68 -12.00
C VAL A 131 -11.63 12.12 -12.02
N ARG A 132 -10.82 11.63 -12.96
CA ARG A 132 -9.42 12.07 -13.11
C ARG A 132 -9.29 13.55 -13.42
N ILE A 133 -10.17 14.11 -14.26
CA ILE A 133 -10.19 15.56 -14.54
C ILE A 133 -10.51 16.35 -13.26
N ALA A 134 -11.54 15.93 -12.52
CA ALA A 134 -11.95 16.57 -11.27
C ALA A 134 -10.86 16.51 -10.21
N GLU A 135 -10.24 15.33 -10.03
CA GLU A 135 -9.12 15.10 -9.12
C GLU A 135 -7.93 16.02 -9.46
N ARG A 136 -7.47 16.03 -10.73
CA ARG A 136 -6.35 16.87 -11.16
C ARG A 136 -6.63 18.37 -10.99
N ARG A 137 -7.87 18.81 -11.29
CA ARG A 137 -8.28 20.22 -11.04
C ARG A 137 -8.19 20.58 -9.56
N LYS A 138 -8.55 19.65 -8.69
CA LYS A 138 -8.53 19.89 -7.26
C LYS A 138 -7.15 19.75 -6.65
N ALA A 139 -6.33 18.83 -7.15
CA ALA A 139 -4.93 18.68 -6.78
C ALA A 139 -4.11 19.95 -7.03
N LYS A 140 -4.42 20.71 -8.11
CA LYS A 140 -3.82 22.05 -8.36
C LYS A 140 -4.09 23.09 -7.27
N LYS A 141 -5.12 22.89 -6.44
CA LYS A 141 -5.46 23.78 -5.32
C LYS A 141 -4.78 23.37 -4.02
N ALA A 142 -4.18 22.19 -3.97
CA ALA A 142 -3.38 21.77 -2.84
C ALA A 142 -2.05 22.55 -2.80
N LYS A 143 -1.59 22.91 -1.59
CA LYS A 143 -0.23 23.45 -1.39
C LYS A 143 0.80 22.46 -1.93
N ILE A 144 0.53 21.17 -1.73
CA ILE A 144 1.37 20.06 -2.22
C ILE A 144 0.54 18.78 -2.38
N MET A 145 0.89 17.98 -3.38
CA MET A 145 0.47 16.60 -3.55
C MET A 145 1.62 15.68 -3.14
N ILE A 146 1.39 14.81 -2.17
CA ILE A 146 2.37 13.84 -1.69
C ILE A 146 2.09 12.49 -2.34
N CYS A 147 2.98 12.03 -3.19
CA CYS A 147 2.85 10.79 -3.93
C CYS A 147 3.40 9.62 -3.13
N ALA A 148 2.60 8.56 -2.93
CA ALA A 148 3.01 7.33 -2.26
C ALA A 148 3.91 6.44 -3.15
N SER A 149 4.07 6.80 -4.42
CA SER A 149 4.98 6.16 -5.38
C SER A 149 5.69 7.22 -6.21
N ARG A 150 7.00 7.08 -6.40
CA ARG A 150 7.78 7.93 -7.31
C ARG A 150 7.24 7.88 -8.74
N PHE A 151 6.69 6.76 -9.16
CA PHE A 151 6.13 6.58 -10.50
C PHE A 151 4.78 7.28 -10.72
N PHE A 152 4.13 7.77 -9.66
CA PHE A 152 2.93 8.62 -9.78
C PHE A 152 3.27 10.04 -10.24
N VAL A 153 4.46 10.53 -9.93
CA VAL A 153 4.85 11.93 -10.20
C VAL A 153 4.65 12.32 -11.67
N GLU A 154 5.08 11.47 -12.59
CA GLU A 154 4.98 11.68 -14.03
C GLU A 154 3.55 11.55 -14.59
N GLN A 155 2.65 10.94 -13.81
CA GLN A 155 1.24 10.78 -14.20
C GLN A 155 0.41 12.05 -13.98
N TYR A 156 0.99 13.05 -13.33
CA TYR A 156 0.36 14.33 -13.02
C TYR A 156 1.08 15.51 -13.68
N PRO A 157 0.32 16.55 -14.09
CA PRO A 157 0.90 17.75 -14.74
C PRO A 157 1.96 18.45 -13.88
N ASP A 158 2.94 19.08 -14.52
CA ASP A 158 4.06 19.78 -13.83
C ASP A 158 3.60 20.98 -13.00
N ASN A 159 2.47 21.57 -13.32
CA ASN A 159 1.90 22.69 -12.57
C ASN A 159 1.19 22.27 -11.26
N ILE A 160 1.33 21.02 -10.82
CA ILE A 160 1.00 20.54 -9.48
C ILE A 160 2.30 20.43 -8.70
N ASN A 161 2.38 21.11 -7.55
CA ASN A 161 3.51 20.93 -6.65
C ASN A 161 3.47 19.51 -6.04
N LYS A 162 4.53 18.74 -6.21
CA LYS A 162 4.59 17.31 -5.89
C LYS A 162 5.77 17.03 -4.97
N ALA A 163 5.59 16.13 -3.99
CA ALA A 163 6.64 15.50 -3.22
C ALA A 163 6.45 13.98 -3.23
N ILE A 164 7.51 13.25 -2.96
CA ILE A 164 7.49 11.79 -2.87
C ILE A 164 7.66 11.41 -1.40
N LEU A 165 6.70 10.65 -0.87
CA LEU A 165 6.79 10.04 0.44
C LEU A 165 6.33 8.59 0.29
N GLU A 166 7.25 7.69 0.01
CA GLU A 166 6.96 6.27 -0.17
C GLU A 166 6.68 5.58 1.17
N ASN A 167 5.91 4.50 1.16
CA ASN A 167 5.49 3.84 2.39
C ASN A 167 6.59 2.94 2.97
N LYS A 168 7.80 3.49 3.16
CA LYS A 168 8.96 2.80 3.73
C LYS A 168 8.61 2.20 5.08
N SER A 169 9.12 1.01 5.39
CA SER A 169 8.88 0.35 6.68
C SER A 169 9.48 1.17 7.82
N ALA A 170 8.76 1.25 8.95
CA ALA A 170 9.28 1.79 10.20
C ALA A 170 9.81 0.69 11.13
N LEU A 171 9.74 -0.58 10.71
CA LEU A 171 10.22 -1.71 11.49
C LEU A 171 11.75 -1.74 11.47
N PHE A 172 12.33 -2.14 12.59
CA PHE A 172 13.75 -2.44 12.67
C PHE A 172 13.98 -3.91 12.35
N PHE A 173 14.92 -4.21 11.46
CA PHE A 173 15.32 -5.57 11.13
C PHE A 173 16.82 -5.73 11.40
N GLN A 174 17.15 -6.66 12.27
CA GLN A 174 18.53 -7.07 12.46
C GLN A 174 18.88 -8.07 11.37
N ASN A 175 19.86 -7.73 10.55
CA ASN A 175 20.30 -8.59 9.46
C ASN A 175 20.79 -9.94 10.02
N GLU A 176 20.08 -10.99 9.66
CA GLU A 176 20.50 -12.37 9.85
C GLU A 176 21.18 -12.88 8.57
N ILE A 177 21.96 -13.94 8.69
CA ILE A 177 22.60 -14.57 7.53
C ILE A 177 21.50 -15.13 6.62
N TYR A 178 21.35 -14.53 5.44
CA TYR A 178 20.43 -15.03 4.43
C TYR A 178 21.02 -16.30 3.79
N SER A 179 20.28 -17.39 3.87
CA SER A 179 20.63 -18.67 3.25
C SER A 179 19.44 -19.22 2.46
N VAL A 180 19.69 -19.74 1.29
CA VAL A 180 18.64 -20.32 0.44
C VAL A 180 18.43 -21.79 0.79
N ASN A 181 17.21 -22.12 1.17
CA ASN A 181 16.84 -23.44 1.69
C ASN A 181 16.54 -24.46 0.57
N ASN A 182 16.36 -25.68 0.98
CA ASN A 182 15.84 -26.79 0.18
C ASN A 182 14.84 -27.57 1.05
N PRO A 183 13.54 -27.56 0.74
CA PRO A 183 12.88 -26.91 -0.40
C PRO A 183 13.00 -25.38 -0.38
N LEU A 184 12.94 -24.76 -1.56
CA LEU A 184 12.89 -23.30 -1.71
C LEU A 184 11.57 -22.75 -1.11
N ARG A 185 11.68 -21.88 -0.13
CA ARG A 185 10.54 -21.32 0.61
C ARG A 185 10.01 -20.07 -0.08
N VAL A 186 8.81 -20.18 -0.63
CA VAL A 186 8.11 -19.09 -1.34
C VAL A 186 6.96 -18.62 -0.49
N SER A 187 6.88 -17.32 -0.19
CA SER A 187 5.76 -16.78 0.62
C SER A 187 5.06 -15.61 -0.07
N PHE A 188 3.75 -15.56 0.16
CA PHE A 188 2.95 -14.35 -0.03
C PHE A 188 2.60 -13.78 1.35
N VAL A 189 2.90 -12.49 1.59
CA VAL A 189 2.61 -11.82 2.86
C VAL A 189 1.70 -10.61 2.58
N GLY A 190 0.52 -10.53 3.20
CA GLY A 190 -0.39 -9.40 3.09
C GLY A 190 -1.83 -9.76 2.75
N SER A 191 -2.59 -8.80 2.22
CA SER A 191 -4.00 -9.01 1.89
C SER A 191 -4.18 -9.97 0.72
N ILE A 192 -4.75 -11.14 0.99
CA ILE A 192 -4.98 -12.22 0.02
C ILE A 192 -6.16 -11.85 -0.90
N ARG A 193 -5.81 -11.16 -1.99
CA ARG A 193 -6.71 -10.71 -3.06
C ARG A 193 -6.26 -11.30 -4.39
N TYR A 194 -7.00 -11.05 -5.46
CA TYR A 194 -6.62 -11.46 -6.81
C TYR A 194 -6.45 -12.98 -6.97
N PHE A 195 -7.51 -13.71 -6.61
CA PHE A 195 -7.57 -15.17 -6.73
C PHE A 195 -6.90 -15.74 -8.00
N PRO A 196 -7.14 -15.22 -9.23
CA PRO A 196 -6.53 -15.78 -10.44
C PRO A 196 -4.99 -15.76 -10.41
N ILE A 197 -4.39 -14.71 -9.88
CA ILE A 197 -2.93 -14.55 -9.84
C ILE A 197 -2.32 -15.52 -8.83
N LEU A 198 -2.87 -15.58 -7.60
CA LEU A 198 -2.37 -16.47 -6.56
C LEU A 198 -2.65 -17.94 -6.89
N LYS A 199 -3.76 -18.24 -7.56
CA LYS A 199 -4.07 -19.56 -8.12
C LYS A 199 -2.98 -20.01 -9.12
N ASN A 200 -2.53 -19.12 -10.02
CA ASN A 200 -1.50 -19.43 -10.99
C ASN A 200 -0.18 -19.79 -10.32
N LEU A 201 0.21 -19.09 -9.25
CA LEU A 201 1.38 -19.45 -8.44
C LEU A 201 1.24 -20.85 -7.85
N ILE A 202 0.06 -21.17 -7.27
CA ILE A 202 -0.20 -22.52 -6.72
C ILE A 202 -0.11 -23.56 -7.84
N ILE A 203 -0.71 -23.35 -9.01
CA ILE A 203 -0.67 -24.30 -10.13
C ILE A 203 0.78 -24.57 -10.56
N ALA A 204 1.60 -23.53 -10.61
CA ALA A 204 3.00 -23.65 -11.03
C ALA A 204 3.87 -24.51 -10.10
N LEU A 205 3.58 -24.46 -8.78
CA LEU A 205 4.48 -25.02 -7.74
C LEU A 205 3.85 -26.14 -6.90
N LYS A 206 2.55 -26.41 -7.02
CA LYS A 206 1.85 -27.41 -6.19
C LYS A 206 2.43 -28.81 -6.37
N ASN A 207 2.53 -29.54 -5.25
CA ASN A 207 2.98 -30.93 -5.19
C ASN A 207 4.42 -31.17 -5.74
N ASP A 208 5.17 -30.10 -5.98
CA ASP A 208 6.58 -30.19 -6.32
C ASP A 208 7.43 -30.11 -5.04
N PRO A 209 8.16 -31.19 -4.66
CA PRO A 209 8.89 -31.23 -3.40
C PRO A 209 10.07 -30.25 -3.34
N ARG A 210 10.44 -29.66 -4.45
CA ARG A 210 11.47 -28.61 -4.51
C ARG A 210 11.03 -27.29 -3.89
N PHE A 211 9.71 -27.07 -3.72
CA PHE A 211 9.13 -25.81 -3.26
C PHE A 211 8.23 -25.99 -2.04
N SER A 212 8.28 -25.02 -1.12
CA SER A 212 7.33 -24.84 -0.03
C SER A 212 6.64 -23.50 -0.21
N LEU A 213 5.31 -23.49 -0.22
CA LEU A 213 4.50 -22.32 -0.52
C LEU A 213 3.65 -21.91 0.69
N ALA A 214 3.84 -20.68 1.20
CA ALA A 214 3.12 -20.17 2.35
C ALA A 214 2.36 -18.87 2.03
N PHE A 215 1.10 -18.78 2.49
CA PHE A 215 0.27 -17.59 2.38
C PHE A 215 -0.02 -17.03 3.77
N HIS A 216 0.55 -15.85 4.05
CA HIS A 216 0.38 -15.15 5.32
C HIS A 216 -0.57 -13.98 5.12
N GLY A 217 -1.72 -13.99 5.78
CA GLY A 217 -2.70 -12.94 5.70
C GLY A 217 -4.14 -13.41 5.51
N SER A 218 -5.03 -12.44 5.33
CA SER A 218 -6.44 -12.65 5.04
C SER A 218 -6.90 -11.78 3.86
N GLY A 219 -8.09 -12.04 3.37
CA GLY A 219 -8.68 -11.28 2.28
C GLY A 219 -9.78 -12.05 1.56
N GLU A 220 -10.40 -11.40 0.59
CA GLU A 220 -11.56 -11.94 -0.14
C GLU A 220 -11.27 -13.25 -0.90
N ALA A 221 -10.01 -13.51 -1.26
CA ALA A 221 -9.62 -14.70 -2.00
C ALA A 221 -9.16 -15.87 -1.10
N LEU A 222 -9.02 -15.69 0.23
CA LEU A 222 -8.44 -16.69 1.12
C LEU A 222 -9.17 -18.03 1.08
N GLU A 223 -10.49 -18.04 1.28
CA GLU A 223 -11.26 -19.28 1.36
C GLU A 223 -11.31 -20.00 0.01
N ALA A 224 -11.37 -19.24 -1.10
CA ALA A 224 -11.29 -19.83 -2.43
C ALA A 224 -9.93 -20.48 -2.71
N LEU A 225 -8.83 -19.86 -2.24
CA LEU A 225 -7.48 -20.43 -2.36
C LEU A 225 -7.30 -21.67 -1.47
N LYS A 226 -7.78 -21.65 -0.23
CA LYS A 226 -7.76 -22.83 0.65
C LYS A 226 -8.48 -24.01 0.00
N THR A 227 -9.70 -23.77 -0.51
CA THR A 227 -10.49 -24.80 -1.21
C THR A 227 -9.74 -25.33 -2.44
N PHE A 228 -9.15 -24.44 -3.23
CA PHE A 228 -8.37 -24.82 -4.41
C PHE A 228 -7.11 -25.64 -4.07
N SER A 229 -6.53 -25.42 -2.89
CA SER A 229 -5.31 -26.07 -2.43
C SER A 229 -5.54 -27.39 -1.70
N ILE A 230 -6.78 -27.88 -1.59
CA ILE A 230 -7.07 -29.18 -0.99
C ILE A 230 -6.28 -30.26 -1.72
N GLY A 231 -5.49 -31.07 -0.96
CA GLY A 231 -4.62 -32.11 -1.52
C GLY A 231 -3.24 -31.61 -1.98
N CYS A 232 -2.93 -30.31 -1.89
CA CYS A 232 -1.59 -29.78 -2.14
C CYS A 232 -0.74 -29.93 -0.87
N LYS A 233 0.29 -30.81 -0.90
CA LYS A 233 1.10 -31.14 0.28
C LYS A 233 2.08 -30.03 0.70
N ASN A 234 2.42 -29.13 -0.22
CA ASN A 234 3.44 -28.10 -0.05
C ASN A 234 2.86 -26.68 0.04
N VAL A 235 1.55 -26.53 0.29
CA VAL A 235 0.86 -25.23 0.39
C VAL A 235 0.29 -25.07 1.80
N SER A 236 0.56 -23.93 2.44
CA SER A 236 0.10 -23.60 3.79
C SER A 236 -0.50 -22.19 3.88
N PHE A 237 -1.36 -21.96 4.90
CA PHE A 237 -2.01 -20.69 5.16
C PHE A 237 -1.98 -20.38 6.66
N THR A 238 -1.52 -19.18 7.07
CA THR A 238 -1.49 -18.78 8.50
C THR A 238 -2.73 -18.00 8.93
N GLY A 239 -3.45 -17.35 7.99
CA GLY A 239 -4.53 -16.43 8.33
C GLY A 239 -4.03 -15.04 8.77
N ASN A 240 -4.85 -14.31 9.55
CA ASN A 240 -4.51 -12.98 10.05
C ASN A 240 -3.25 -12.98 10.91
N TYR A 241 -2.51 -11.88 10.83
CA TYR A 241 -1.31 -11.62 11.64
C TYR A 241 -1.25 -10.13 12.03
N GLN A 242 -0.43 -9.82 13.02
CA GLN A 242 -0.11 -8.45 13.38
C GLN A 242 1.03 -7.93 12.50
N TYR A 243 1.08 -6.61 12.25
CA TYR A 243 2.09 -6.02 11.37
C TYR A 243 3.52 -6.28 11.86
N GLU A 244 3.70 -6.39 13.16
CA GLU A 244 4.97 -6.70 13.82
C GLU A 244 5.49 -8.10 13.46
N ASP A 245 4.60 -9.02 13.08
CA ASP A 245 4.97 -10.39 12.70
C ASP A 245 5.54 -10.49 11.27
N VAL A 246 5.38 -9.45 10.45
CA VAL A 246 5.79 -9.44 9.04
C VAL A 246 7.25 -9.88 8.88
N LEU A 247 8.15 -9.32 9.69
CA LEU A 247 9.58 -9.64 9.61
C LEU A 247 9.90 -11.10 9.94
N ASN A 248 9.10 -11.74 10.80
CA ASN A 248 9.25 -13.16 11.11
C ASN A 248 8.91 -14.05 9.90
N PHE A 249 7.94 -13.65 9.08
CA PHE A 249 7.65 -14.36 7.83
C PHE A 249 8.78 -14.20 6.81
N TYR A 250 9.37 -13.00 6.72
CA TYR A 250 10.53 -12.78 5.86
C TYR A 250 11.73 -13.65 6.25
N LYS A 251 12.05 -13.79 7.55
CA LYS A 251 13.12 -14.68 8.04
C LYS A 251 12.90 -16.15 7.64
N GLN A 252 11.68 -16.59 7.49
CA GLN A 252 11.31 -17.96 7.13
C GLN A 252 11.12 -18.15 5.62
N THR A 253 11.50 -17.17 4.80
CA THR A 253 11.22 -17.13 3.36
C THR A 253 12.50 -16.90 2.58
N ASP A 254 12.63 -17.60 1.45
CA ASP A 254 13.76 -17.41 0.53
C ASP A 254 13.41 -16.44 -0.59
N VAL A 255 12.13 -16.39 -1.00
CA VAL A 255 11.63 -15.45 -2.02
C VAL A 255 10.17 -15.11 -1.78
N ILE A 256 9.84 -13.82 -1.87
CA ILE A 256 8.48 -13.31 -1.68
C ILE A 256 7.76 -13.16 -3.03
N TRP A 257 6.53 -13.63 -3.08
CA TRP A 257 5.64 -13.33 -4.20
C TRP A 257 5.00 -11.95 -4.03
N ALA A 258 5.35 -11.01 -4.90
CA ALA A 258 4.85 -9.64 -4.93
C ALA A 258 4.23 -9.27 -6.29
N ALA A 259 3.91 -10.26 -7.13
CA ALA A 259 3.29 -10.04 -8.43
C ALA A 259 1.78 -9.82 -8.31
N TYR A 260 1.28 -8.79 -8.97
CA TYR A 260 -0.10 -8.31 -8.97
C TYR A 260 -0.64 -8.19 -10.39
N PRO A 261 -1.97 -7.97 -10.57
CA PRO A 261 -2.57 -7.80 -11.90
C PRO A 261 -2.03 -6.55 -12.62
N ASN A 262 -1.05 -6.71 -13.51
CA ASN A 262 -0.40 -5.61 -14.23
C ASN A 262 -1.28 -4.91 -15.30
N LYS A 263 -2.51 -5.37 -15.50
CA LYS A 263 -3.52 -4.72 -16.38
C LYS A 263 -4.22 -3.53 -15.71
N SER A 264 -4.10 -3.37 -14.39
CA SER A 264 -4.63 -2.22 -13.66
C SER A 264 -3.67 -1.04 -13.79
N ALA A 265 -4.19 0.15 -14.16
CA ALA A 265 -3.40 1.36 -14.27
C ALA A 265 -2.73 1.73 -12.94
N ASN A 266 -3.42 1.50 -11.81
CA ASN A 266 -2.84 1.77 -10.49
C ASN A 266 -1.66 0.84 -10.20
N VAL A 267 -1.81 -0.48 -10.42
CA VAL A 267 -0.73 -1.47 -10.20
C VAL A 267 0.49 -1.18 -11.08
N LYS A 268 0.29 -0.63 -12.29
CA LYS A 268 1.37 -0.29 -13.20
C LYS A 268 2.36 0.71 -12.59
N TYR A 269 1.87 1.67 -11.79
CA TYR A 269 2.66 2.76 -11.23
C TYR A 269 2.81 2.73 -9.70
N ALA A 270 2.13 1.83 -9.01
CA ALA A 270 2.22 1.72 -7.54
C ALA A 270 3.51 1.02 -7.11
N ILE A 271 4.02 1.39 -5.93
CA ILE A 271 5.08 0.66 -5.24
C ILE A 271 4.45 -0.17 -4.13
N SER A 272 4.70 -1.47 -4.16
CA SER A 272 4.25 -2.39 -3.12
C SER A 272 5.07 -2.22 -1.84
N ASN A 273 4.43 -2.32 -0.67
CA ASN A 273 5.14 -2.35 0.61
C ASN A 273 6.21 -3.45 0.66
N LYS A 274 5.98 -4.57 -0.06
CA LYS A 274 6.95 -5.67 -0.17
C LYS A 274 8.29 -5.25 -0.78
N TYR A 275 8.31 -4.20 -1.59
CA TYR A 275 9.55 -3.63 -2.09
C TYR A 275 10.38 -3.03 -0.94
N HIS A 276 9.76 -2.22 -0.08
CA HIS A 276 10.45 -1.62 1.07
C HIS A 276 10.82 -2.67 2.13
N GLU A 277 9.96 -3.67 2.34
CA GLU A 277 10.23 -4.81 3.22
C GLU A 277 11.38 -5.66 2.67
N SER A 278 11.45 -5.86 1.35
CA SER A 278 12.54 -6.55 0.65
C SER A 278 13.88 -5.81 0.80
N LEU A 279 13.89 -4.50 0.62
CA LEU A 279 15.07 -3.67 0.86
C LEU A 279 15.57 -3.79 2.31
N LEU A 280 14.65 -3.75 3.27
CA LEU A 280 14.98 -3.84 4.69
C LEU A 280 15.54 -5.20 5.09
N THR A 281 14.96 -6.29 4.56
CA THR A 281 15.29 -7.66 4.96
C THR A 281 16.34 -8.33 4.06
N GLY A 282 16.56 -7.80 2.87
CA GLY A 282 17.35 -8.44 1.84
C GLY A 282 16.70 -9.66 1.19
N VAL A 283 15.44 -10.00 1.52
CA VAL A 283 14.74 -11.13 0.91
C VAL A 283 14.18 -10.72 -0.46
N PRO A 284 14.64 -11.38 -1.56
CA PRO A 284 14.21 -11.00 -2.91
C PRO A 284 12.72 -11.24 -3.14
N CYS A 285 12.12 -10.38 -3.96
CA CYS A 285 10.73 -10.52 -4.39
C CYS A 285 10.60 -10.83 -5.88
N VAL A 286 9.50 -11.49 -6.25
CA VAL A 286 9.05 -11.65 -7.64
C VAL A 286 7.92 -10.65 -7.88
N TYR A 287 8.10 -9.74 -8.85
CA TYR A 287 7.16 -8.70 -9.23
C TYR A 287 6.51 -9.00 -10.59
N SER A 288 5.46 -8.27 -10.91
CA SER A 288 4.87 -8.35 -12.25
C SER A 288 5.72 -7.61 -13.27
N GLU A 289 5.99 -8.25 -14.39
CA GLU A 289 6.50 -7.58 -15.59
C GLU A 289 5.52 -6.52 -16.12
N ASN A 290 5.98 -5.61 -16.96
CA ASN A 290 5.19 -4.52 -17.52
C ASN A 290 4.58 -3.59 -16.43
N THR A 291 5.29 -3.40 -15.33
CA THR A 291 5.03 -2.40 -14.29
C THR A 291 6.28 -1.59 -14.04
N CYS A 292 6.13 -0.30 -13.68
CA CYS A 292 7.30 0.54 -13.42
C CYS A 292 8.17 0.00 -12.28
N LEU A 293 7.56 -0.59 -11.24
CA LEU A 293 8.32 -1.24 -10.17
C LEU A 293 9.06 -2.48 -10.67
N GLY A 294 8.41 -3.31 -11.50
CA GLY A 294 9.05 -4.51 -12.07
C GLY A 294 10.25 -4.16 -12.95
N GLU A 295 10.09 -3.18 -13.83
CA GLU A 295 11.18 -2.67 -14.67
C GLU A 295 12.33 -2.12 -13.81
N TYR A 296 12.03 -1.25 -12.84
CA TYR A 296 13.02 -0.69 -11.93
C TYR A 296 13.79 -1.77 -11.15
N VAL A 297 13.09 -2.78 -10.64
CA VAL A 297 13.70 -3.89 -9.88
C VAL A 297 14.60 -4.74 -10.77
N ALA A 298 14.17 -5.05 -12.00
CA ALA A 298 14.97 -5.82 -12.96
C ALA A 298 16.25 -5.07 -13.36
N ASP A 299 16.14 -3.79 -13.70
CA ASP A 299 17.26 -2.95 -14.12
C ASP A 299 18.33 -2.76 -13.03
N ASN A 300 17.91 -2.83 -11.75
CA ASN A 300 18.82 -2.66 -10.61
C ASN A 300 19.20 -3.97 -9.90
N GLY A 301 18.78 -5.13 -10.42
CA GLY A 301 19.09 -6.44 -9.83
C GLY A 301 18.51 -6.64 -8.42
N LEU A 302 17.35 -6.00 -8.10
CA LEU A 302 16.74 -6.02 -6.77
C LEU A 302 15.68 -7.11 -6.59
N GLY A 303 15.53 -7.99 -7.57
CA GLY A 303 14.55 -9.07 -7.55
C GLY A 303 14.25 -9.58 -8.95
N PHE A 304 13.10 -10.21 -9.13
CA PHE A 304 12.73 -10.90 -10.35
C PHE A 304 11.38 -10.44 -10.87
N THR A 305 11.16 -10.63 -12.17
CA THR A 305 9.88 -10.28 -12.80
C THR A 305 9.29 -11.48 -13.52
N VAL A 306 7.94 -11.51 -13.60
CA VAL A 306 7.22 -12.60 -14.27
C VAL A 306 5.88 -12.09 -14.79
N ASN A 307 5.37 -12.73 -15.84
CA ASN A 307 3.97 -12.58 -16.22
C ASN A 307 3.07 -13.34 -15.22
N PRO A 308 2.30 -12.67 -14.36
CA PRO A 308 1.52 -13.34 -13.33
C PRO A 308 0.32 -14.12 -13.90
N TYR A 309 0.01 -13.97 -15.19
CA TYR A 309 -1.06 -14.70 -15.88
C TYR A 309 -0.56 -15.97 -16.60
N ASP A 310 0.77 -16.15 -16.72
CA ASP A 310 1.35 -17.29 -17.41
C ASP A 310 2.00 -18.26 -16.41
N VAL A 311 1.31 -19.40 -16.22
CA VAL A 311 1.76 -20.48 -15.33
C VAL A 311 3.11 -21.07 -15.75
N ALA A 312 3.36 -21.19 -17.07
CA ALA A 312 4.62 -21.73 -17.57
C ALA A 312 5.78 -20.79 -17.26
N SER A 313 5.60 -19.48 -17.46
CA SER A 313 6.58 -18.46 -17.11
C SER A 313 6.89 -18.46 -15.60
N ILE A 314 5.85 -18.55 -14.75
CA ILE A 314 6.01 -18.66 -13.30
C ILE A 314 6.85 -19.89 -12.95
N LYS A 315 6.49 -21.06 -13.49
CA LYS A 315 7.19 -22.32 -13.22
C LYS A 315 8.64 -22.24 -13.64
N SER A 316 8.93 -21.77 -14.86
CA SER A 316 10.29 -21.63 -15.39
C SER A 316 11.16 -20.72 -14.51
N LEU A 317 10.61 -19.58 -14.04
CA LEU A 317 11.33 -18.69 -13.13
C LEU A 317 11.73 -19.42 -11.84
N PHE A 318 10.79 -20.09 -11.16
CA PHE A 318 11.07 -20.77 -9.89
C PHE A 318 12.01 -21.97 -10.06
N GLU A 319 11.93 -22.72 -11.17
CA GLU A 319 12.90 -23.75 -11.51
C GLU A 319 14.32 -23.19 -11.69
N SER A 320 14.45 -22.04 -12.34
CA SER A 320 15.72 -21.33 -12.47
C SER A 320 16.26 -20.87 -11.12
N LEU A 321 15.41 -20.29 -10.24
CA LEU A 321 15.81 -19.86 -8.90
C LEU A 321 16.22 -21.03 -8.00
N HIS A 322 15.56 -22.18 -8.12
CA HIS A 322 15.91 -23.40 -7.38
C HIS A 322 17.23 -24.00 -7.88
N SER A 323 17.45 -24.06 -9.19
CA SER A 323 18.66 -24.65 -9.77
C SER A 323 19.89 -23.75 -9.63
N ASN A 324 19.71 -22.44 -9.63
CA ASN A 324 20.80 -21.46 -9.50
C ASN A 324 20.54 -20.51 -8.30
N LYS A 325 20.88 -20.97 -7.10
CA LYS A 325 20.72 -20.19 -5.86
C LYS A 325 21.52 -18.88 -5.84
N ASN A 326 22.57 -18.77 -6.65
CA ASN A 326 23.37 -17.54 -6.75
C ASN A 326 22.54 -16.34 -7.26
N LEU A 327 21.47 -16.58 -8.01
CA LEU A 327 20.55 -15.52 -8.43
C LEU A 327 19.90 -14.84 -7.20
N LEU A 328 19.43 -15.64 -6.25
CA LEU A 328 18.83 -15.14 -5.01
C LEU A 328 19.87 -14.44 -4.11
N LEU A 329 21.07 -15.03 -3.99
CA LEU A 329 22.16 -14.43 -3.21
C LEU A 329 22.63 -13.10 -3.79
N SER A 330 22.75 -12.99 -5.11
CA SER A 330 23.10 -11.73 -5.78
C SER A 330 22.04 -10.67 -5.56
N ALA A 331 20.77 -11.02 -5.71
CA ALA A 331 19.67 -10.08 -5.45
C ALA A 331 19.63 -9.65 -3.97
N HIS A 332 19.89 -10.56 -3.03
CA HIS A 332 20.03 -10.23 -1.60
C HIS A 332 21.11 -9.16 -1.35
N VAL A 333 22.29 -9.33 -1.90
CA VAL A 333 23.38 -8.36 -1.75
C VAL A 333 23.00 -7.02 -2.35
N SER A 334 22.43 -7.02 -3.57
CA SER A 334 21.97 -5.79 -4.24
C SER A 334 20.93 -5.05 -3.44
N LEU A 335 19.97 -5.74 -2.81
CA LEU A 335 18.94 -5.15 -1.95
C LEU A 335 19.55 -4.44 -0.74
N LEU A 336 20.47 -5.10 -0.03
CA LEU A 336 21.12 -4.53 1.15
C LEU A 336 21.98 -3.31 0.79
N GLU A 337 22.70 -3.36 -0.34
CA GLU A 337 23.48 -2.20 -0.83
C GLU A 337 22.59 -1.05 -1.27
N HIS A 338 21.45 -1.36 -1.87
CA HIS A 338 20.45 -0.34 -2.25
C HIS A 338 19.83 0.31 -1.01
N ASN A 339 19.48 -0.50 0.01
CA ASN A 339 18.88 -0.02 1.25
C ASN A 339 19.79 0.99 2.00
N LYS A 340 21.11 0.83 1.94
CA LYS A 340 22.05 1.79 2.55
C LYS A 340 21.97 3.21 1.98
N LYS A 341 21.42 3.35 0.77
CA LYS A 341 21.26 4.64 0.07
C LYS A 341 19.88 5.28 0.29
N GLU A 342 18.95 4.50 0.84
CA GLU A 342 17.58 4.97 1.09
C GLU A 342 17.52 5.81 2.37
N THR A 343 16.79 6.92 2.32
CA THR A 343 16.40 7.70 3.48
C THR A 343 15.33 6.96 4.30
N SER A 344 15.22 7.29 5.59
CA SER A 344 14.14 6.72 6.41
C SER A 344 12.80 7.41 6.12
N TRP A 345 11.69 6.75 6.54
CA TRP A 345 10.37 7.38 6.53
C TRP A 345 10.36 8.69 7.32
N ASP A 346 10.98 8.71 8.50
CA ASP A 346 10.98 9.87 9.39
C ASP A 346 11.73 11.06 8.77
N ASP A 347 12.86 10.81 8.10
CA ASP A 347 13.63 11.86 7.43
C ASP A 347 12.83 12.50 6.30
N ASP A 348 12.25 11.68 5.42
CA ASP A 348 11.43 12.15 4.30
C ASP A 348 10.19 12.89 4.81
N PHE A 349 9.50 12.31 5.82
CA PHE A 349 8.32 12.90 6.42
C PHE A 349 8.61 14.27 7.02
N VAL A 350 9.66 14.37 7.85
CA VAL A 350 10.04 15.61 8.52
C VAL A 350 10.44 16.68 7.50
N ALA A 351 11.20 16.33 6.47
CA ALA A 351 11.60 17.27 5.42
C ALA A 351 10.37 17.87 4.70
N ILE A 352 9.42 17.02 4.32
CA ILE A 352 8.21 17.45 3.60
C ILE A 352 7.29 18.27 4.52
N TYR A 353 6.99 17.77 5.72
CA TYR A 353 6.01 18.44 6.59
C TYR A 353 6.55 19.72 7.24
N LYS A 354 7.86 19.84 7.47
CA LYS A 354 8.46 21.13 7.85
C LYS A 354 8.22 22.19 6.78
N ALA A 355 8.44 21.87 5.51
CA ALA A 355 8.20 22.81 4.41
C ALA A 355 6.71 23.15 4.19
N ILE A 356 5.79 22.28 4.62
CA ILE A 356 4.34 22.54 4.56
C ILE A 356 3.91 23.47 5.70
N LEU A 357 4.48 23.29 6.89
CA LEU A 357 4.04 23.91 8.13
C LEU A 357 4.73 25.26 8.41
N GLN A 358 5.80 25.57 7.68
CA GLN A 358 6.42 26.89 7.59
C GLN A 358 5.68 27.76 6.57
#